data_75693d0469ca3e03bcc3b5a10a6bffe9
#
_entry.id   75693d0469ca3e03bcc3b5a10a6bffe9
#
_cell.length_a   1.000
_cell.length_b   1.000
_cell.length_c   1.000
_cell.angle_alpha   90.00
_cell.angle_beta   90.00
_cell.angle_gamma   90.00
#
_symmetry.space_group_name_H-M   'P 1'
#
loop_
_entity.id
_entity.type
_entity.pdbx_description
1 polymer ?
#
loop_
_entity_poly.entity_id
_entity_poly.type
_entity_poly.pdbx_seq_one_letter_code
_entity_poly.pdbx_strand_id
1 'polypeptide(L)'
;MTAGQDPPSGEKGFQRMKFSENWLRQHVRTDASRERLAATLTAIGLEVEDMTVLGAALDGVVVARIVECAKHPEADRLQVCQVDAGTGGLLQIVCGAPNARPGLVAPLARIGTQVGELTIKAAKLRGVESNGMLCSAKELGIDADASGLLELPADAPLGT
;
A
#
# COMPACT_ATOMS: atom_id res chain seq x y z
N MET A 1 -11.46 -57.51 -6.64
CA MET A 1 -11.03 -56.76 -7.84
C MET A 1 -11.36 -55.30 -7.61
N THR A 2 -10.46 -54.55 -7.01
CA THR A 2 -10.60 -53.14 -6.72
C THR A 2 -9.61 -52.40 -7.62
N ALA A 3 -10.15 -51.66 -8.59
CA ALA A 3 -9.38 -50.84 -9.50
C ALA A 3 -8.77 -49.66 -8.74
N GLY A 4 -7.44 -49.60 -8.76
CA GLY A 4 -6.71 -48.44 -8.29
C GLY A 4 -6.99 -47.22 -9.17
N GLN A 5 -7.40 -46.12 -8.56
CA GLN A 5 -7.40 -44.84 -9.21
C GLN A 5 -6.02 -44.23 -9.02
N ASP A 6 -5.30 -44.02 -10.13
CA ASP A 6 -4.09 -43.24 -10.16
C ASP A 6 -4.42 -41.77 -9.76
N PRO A 7 -3.60 -41.10 -8.95
CA PRO A 7 -3.78 -39.70 -8.65
C PRO A 7 -3.54 -38.85 -9.91
N PRO A 8 -4.23 -37.72 -10.09
CA PRO A 8 -4.05 -36.88 -11.25
C PRO A 8 -2.63 -36.36 -11.31
N SER A 9 -2.02 -36.51 -12.47
CA SER A 9 -0.70 -36.04 -12.86
C SER A 9 -0.54 -34.57 -12.50
N GLY A 10 0.47 -34.29 -11.62
CA GLY A 10 0.77 -32.98 -11.13
C GLY A 10 1.02 -31.97 -12.25
N GLU A 11 0.26 -30.93 -12.26
CA GLU A 11 0.64 -29.68 -12.94
C GLU A 11 1.99 -29.26 -12.40
N LYS A 12 3.03 -29.38 -13.22
CA LYS A 12 4.32 -28.74 -12.97
C LYS A 12 4.04 -27.26 -12.97
N GLY A 13 3.88 -26.69 -11.81
CA GLY A 13 3.70 -25.25 -11.64
C GLY A 13 4.91 -24.56 -12.28
N PHE A 14 4.71 -23.95 -13.44
CA PHE A 14 5.68 -23.04 -14.02
C PHE A 14 5.89 -21.92 -13.00
N GLN A 15 7.08 -21.89 -12.42
CA GLN A 15 7.44 -20.83 -11.48
C GLN A 15 7.58 -19.56 -12.29
N ARG A 16 6.54 -18.70 -12.25
CA ARG A 16 6.53 -17.41 -12.94
C ARG A 16 7.57 -16.51 -12.30
N MET A 17 8.51 -16.03 -13.09
CA MET A 17 9.48 -15.05 -12.65
C MET A 17 8.82 -13.66 -12.62
N LYS A 18 8.95 -12.95 -11.49
CA LYS A 18 8.51 -11.56 -11.36
C LYS A 18 9.70 -10.68 -11.03
N PHE A 19 9.79 -9.52 -11.67
CA PHE A 19 10.78 -8.50 -11.36
C PHE A 19 10.20 -7.10 -11.62
N SER A 20 10.77 -6.08 -10.99
CA SER A 20 10.35 -4.71 -11.23
C SER A 20 11.13 -4.06 -12.37
N GLU A 21 10.47 -3.18 -13.13
CA GLU A 21 11.11 -2.36 -14.17
C GLU A 21 12.26 -1.52 -13.59
N ASN A 22 12.09 -0.96 -12.39
CA ASN A 22 13.12 -0.18 -11.72
C ASN A 22 14.38 -1.00 -11.44
N TRP A 23 14.22 -2.25 -11.00
CA TRP A 23 15.35 -3.16 -10.82
C TRP A 23 16.07 -3.44 -12.15
N LEU A 24 15.31 -3.73 -13.22
CA LEU A 24 15.89 -3.96 -14.55
C LEU A 24 16.73 -2.75 -15.02
N ARG A 25 16.21 -1.53 -14.85
CA ARG A 25 16.88 -0.30 -15.25
C ARG A 25 18.17 0.02 -14.44
N GLN A 26 18.34 -0.57 -13.26
CA GLN A 26 19.61 -0.49 -12.53
C GLN A 26 20.72 -1.31 -13.18
N HIS A 27 20.36 -2.37 -13.90
CA HIS A 27 21.32 -3.28 -14.55
C HIS A 27 21.48 -3.02 -16.04
N VAL A 28 20.47 -2.44 -16.69
CA VAL A 28 20.46 -2.15 -18.13
C VAL A 28 20.20 -0.67 -18.36
N ARG A 29 21.16 0.04 -18.94
CA ARG A 29 20.98 1.44 -19.34
C ARG A 29 20.13 1.49 -20.62
N THR A 30 18.91 1.97 -20.53
CA THR A 30 17.99 2.07 -21.66
C THR A 30 16.95 3.16 -21.41
N ASP A 31 16.63 3.92 -22.47
CA ASP A 31 15.57 4.92 -22.51
C ASP A 31 14.29 4.36 -23.16
N ALA A 32 14.24 3.05 -23.40
CA ALA A 32 13.08 2.40 -23.98
C ALA A 32 11.84 2.56 -23.08
N SER A 33 10.68 2.78 -23.70
CA SER A 33 9.40 2.78 -22.97
C SER A 33 9.12 1.39 -22.38
N ARG A 34 8.21 1.31 -21.42
CA ARG A 34 7.76 0.06 -20.77
C ARG A 34 7.26 -0.96 -21.79
N GLU A 35 6.45 -0.50 -22.73
CA GLU A 35 5.89 -1.35 -23.81
C GLU A 35 7.00 -1.88 -24.71
N ARG A 36 8.00 -1.05 -25.02
CA ARG A 36 9.15 -1.45 -25.83
C ARG A 36 10.02 -2.46 -25.10
N LEU A 37 10.21 -2.31 -23.78
CA LEU A 37 10.93 -3.29 -22.97
C LEU A 37 10.20 -4.65 -22.97
N ALA A 38 8.90 -4.65 -22.75
CA ALA A 38 8.09 -5.87 -22.77
C ALA A 38 8.15 -6.57 -24.12
N ALA A 39 8.00 -5.82 -25.23
CA ALA A 39 8.12 -6.37 -26.57
C ALA A 39 9.53 -6.93 -26.85
N THR A 40 10.58 -6.28 -26.37
CA THR A 40 11.96 -6.75 -26.54
C THR A 40 12.21 -8.04 -25.75
N LEU A 41 11.75 -8.10 -24.50
CA LEU A 41 11.87 -9.30 -23.68
C LEU A 41 11.18 -10.50 -24.32
N THR A 42 9.95 -10.29 -24.79
CA THR A 42 9.18 -11.32 -25.51
C THR A 42 9.89 -11.77 -26.79
N ALA A 43 10.45 -10.83 -27.55
CA ALA A 43 11.17 -11.14 -28.81
C ALA A 43 12.43 -11.98 -28.61
N ILE A 44 13.09 -11.86 -27.45
CA ILE A 44 14.29 -12.68 -27.10
C ILE A 44 13.94 -13.98 -26.37
N GLY A 45 12.64 -14.33 -26.26
CA GLY A 45 12.17 -15.58 -25.67
C GLY A 45 11.77 -15.51 -24.20
N LEU A 46 11.75 -14.30 -23.61
CA LEU A 46 11.24 -14.07 -22.24
C LEU A 46 9.84 -13.46 -22.34
N GLU A 47 8.85 -14.32 -22.56
CA GLU A 47 7.45 -13.87 -22.73
C GLU A 47 6.96 -13.09 -21.53
N VAL A 48 6.50 -11.87 -21.76
CA VAL A 48 5.86 -11.03 -20.75
C VAL A 48 4.36 -11.33 -20.78
N GLU A 49 3.88 -12.10 -19.81
CA GLU A 49 2.47 -12.50 -19.69
C GLU A 49 1.59 -11.39 -19.13
N ASP A 50 2.13 -10.59 -18.17
CA ASP A 50 1.40 -9.54 -17.49
C ASP A 50 2.31 -8.41 -17.02
N MET A 51 1.78 -7.20 -16.96
CA MET A 51 2.44 -6.02 -16.41
C MET A 51 1.50 -5.30 -15.45
N THR A 52 1.87 -5.27 -14.19
CA THR A 52 1.12 -4.57 -13.15
C THR A 52 1.85 -3.28 -12.75
N VAL A 53 1.17 -2.16 -12.80
CA VAL A 53 1.69 -0.88 -12.28
C VAL A 53 1.36 -0.81 -10.78
N LEU A 54 2.40 -0.87 -9.95
CA LEU A 54 2.24 -0.67 -8.51
C LEU A 54 2.23 0.82 -8.19
N GLY A 55 1.34 1.24 -7.29
CA GLY A 55 1.27 2.63 -6.83
C GLY A 55 0.52 3.60 -7.75
N ALA A 56 -0.01 3.16 -8.90
CA ALA A 56 -0.78 4.03 -9.80
C ALA A 56 -2.05 4.63 -9.18
N ALA A 57 -2.51 4.09 -8.05
CA ALA A 57 -3.68 4.54 -7.31
C ALA A 57 -3.34 5.28 -6.00
N LEU A 58 -2.08 5.71 -5.83
CA LEU A 58 -1.61 6.34 -4.58
C LEU A 58 -1.50 7.88 -4.68
N ASP A 59 -2.05 8.48 -5.72
CA ASP A 59 -2.11 9.94 -5.84
C ASP A 59 -2.85 10.55 -4.65
N GLY A 60 -2.15 11.44 -3.91
CA GLY A 60 -2.67 12.05 -2.68
C GLY A 60 -2.43 11.22 -1.39
N VAL A 61 -1.82 10.04 -1.49
CA VAL A 61 -1.25 9.34 -0.34
C VAL A 61 0.16 9.84 -0.10
N VAL A 62 0.48 10.17 1.14
CA VAL A 62 1.79 10.71 1.53
C VAL A 62 2.34 9.98 2.75
N VAL A 63 3.65 10.04 2.92
CA VAL A 63 4.32 9.55 4.13
C VAL A 63 4.02 10.50 5.28
N ALA A 64 3.53 9.96 6.40
CA ALA A 64 3.21 10.75 7.58
C ALA A 64 3.66 10.06 8.87
N ARG A 65 3.93 10.86 9.90
CA ARG A 65 4.33 10.37 11.23
C ARG A 65 3.25 10.66 12.26
N ILE A 66 2.90 9.68 13.04
CA ILE A 66 2.06 9.85 14.21
C ILE A 66 2.90 10.51 15.31
N VAL A 67 2.53 11.72 15.71
CA VAL A 67 3.20 12.48 16.78
C VAL A 67 2.62 12.09 18.13
N GLU A 68 1.29 12.04 18.22
CA GLU A 68 0.56 11.70 19.44
C GLU A 68 -0.61 10.77 19.12
N CYS A 69 -0.95 9.90 20.07
CA CYS A 69 -2.15 9.06 20.05
C CYS A 69 -2.82 9.08 21.42
N ALA A 70 -4.12 9.35 21.43
CA ALA A 70 -4.97 9.26 22.61
C ALA A 70 -6.16 8.35 22.33
N LYS A 71 -6.70 7.72 23.39
CA LYS A 71 -7.95 6.95 23.25
C LYS A 71 -9.10 7.86 22.83
N HIS A 72 -9.96 7.36 21.96
CA HIS A 72 -11.16 8.08 21.57
C HIS A 72 -12.14 8.14 22.76
N PRO A 73 -12.76 9.33 23.05
CA PRO A 73 -13.59 9.50 24.26
C PRO A 73 -14.85 8.62 24.27
N GLU A 74 -15.37 8.23 23.10
CA GLU A 74 -16.63 7.48 22.99
C GLU A 74 -16.50 6.15 22.23
N ALA A 75 -15.24 5.65 22.02
CA ALA A 75 -15.02 4.42 21.27
C ALA A 75 -13.74 3.71 21.68
N ASP A 76 -13.86 2.62 22.44
CA ASP A 76 -12.73 1.85 22.98
C ASP A 76 -11.74 1.31 21.93
N ARG A 77 -12.21 1.10 20.70
CA ARG A 77 -11.39 0.57 19.59
C ARG A 77 -10.77 1.64 18.70
N LEU A 78 -11.07 2.91 18.97
CA LEU A 78 -10.56 4.02 18.17
C LEU A 78 -9.54 4.83 18.97
N GLN A 79 -8.61 5.42 18.25
CA GLN A 79 -7.62 6.36 18.76
C GLN A 79 -7.72 7.66 17.97
N VAL A 80 -7.49 8.78 18.63
CA VAL A 80 -7.34 10.10 18.03
C VAL A 80 -5.86 10.38 17.92
N CYS A 81 -5.33 10.45 16.71
CA CYS A 81 -3.92 10.64 16.42
C CYS A 81 -3.68 12.05 15.90
N GLN A 82 -2.61 12.70 16.35
CA GLN A 82 -2.06 13.90 15.75
C GLN A 82 -0.93 13.48 14.81
N VAL A 83 -1.05 13.82 13.53
CA VAL A 83 -0.21 13.27 12.47
C VAL A 83 0.50 14.40 11.72
N ASP A 84 1.82 14.32 11.62
CA ASP A 84 2.64 15.21 10.79
C ASP A 84 2.79 14.61 9.38
N ALA A 85 2.28 15.33 8.40
CA ALA A 85 2.36 14.98 6.97
C ALA A 85 3.37 15.85 6.20
N GLY A 86 4.31 16.49 6.88
CA GLY A 86 5.32 17.35 6.26
C GLY A 86 4.80 18.69 5.74
N THR A 87 3.59 19.10 6.12
CA THR A 87 2.94 20.35 5.63
C THR A 87 3.04 21.51 6.62
N GLY A 88 3.79 21.36 7.72
CA GLY A 88 3.97 22.37 8.76
C GLY A 88 2.84 22.48 9.79
N GLY A 89 1.82 21.62 9.71
CA GLY A 89 0.73 21.52 10.68
C GLY A 89 0.38 20.06 10.98
N LEU A 90 -0.17 19.80 12.17
CA LEU A 90 -0.65 18.48 12.54
C LEU A 90 -2.09 18.27 12.03
N LEU A 91 -2.34 17.08 11.52
CA LEU A 91 -3.66 16.62 11.10
C LEU A 91 -4.23 15.69 12.17
N GLN A 92 -5.46 15.98 12.60
CA GLN A 92 -6.19 15.08 13.48
C GLN A 92 -6.81 13.94 12.67
N ILE A 93 -6.47 12.71 13.00
CA ILE A 93 -6.94 11.50 12.34
C ILE A 93 -7.51 10.55 13.38
N VAL A 94 -8.71 10.05 13.15
CA VAL A 94 -9.28 8.96 13.97
C VAL A 94 -8.90 7.63 13.33
N CYS A 95 -8.20 6.78 14.10
CA CYS A 95 -7.63 5.52 13.63
C CYS A 95 -8.12 4.35 14.48
N GLY A 96 -8.50 3.24 13.83
CA GLY A 96 -8.90 1.99 14.49
C GLY A 96 -7.82 0.90 14.48
N ALA A 97 -6.65 1.18 13.95
CA ALA A 97 -5.60 0.19 13.83
C ALA A 97 -4.92 -0.09 15.19
N PRO A 98 -4.70 -1.36 15.54
CA PRO A 98 -4.16 -1.74 16.84
C PRO A 98 -2.69 -1.34 17.04
N ASN A 99 -1.95 -1.16 15.94
CA ASN A 99 -0.53 -0.79 15.97
C ASN A 99 -0.28 0.73 15.91
N ALA A 100 -1.34 1.57 15.88
CA ALA A 100 -1.19 3.01 15.92
C ALA A 100 -0.52 3.44 17.25
N ARG A 101 0.60 4.16 17.14
CA ARG A 101 1.40 4.61 18.27
C ARG A 101 2.23 5.84 17.92
N PRO A 102 2.61 6.68 18.90
CA PRO A 102 3.53 7.78 18.67
C PRO A 102 4.86 7.29 18.07
N GLY A 103 5.38 8.04 17.10
CA GLY A 103 6.62 7.72 16.37
C GLY A 103 6.43 6.82 15.16
N LEU A 104 5.28 6.15 15.00
CA LEU A 104 5.01 5.33 13.82
C LEU A 104 4.95 6.20 12.56
N VAL A 105 5.67 5.77 11.52
CA VAL A 105 5.57 6.35 10.17
C VAL A 105 4.70 5.43 9.32
N ALA A 106 3.68 6.00 8.68
CA ALA A 106 2.69 5.25 7.92
C ALA A 106 2.16 6.09 6.74
N PRO A 107 1.59 5.45 5.71
CA PRO A 107 0.91 6.17 4.63
C PRO A 107 -0.36 6.85 5.14
N LEU A 108 -0.54 8.11 4.74
CA LEU A 108 -1.71 8.92 5.00
C LEU A 108 -2.39 9.29 3.68
N ALA A 109 -3.62 8.88 3.49
CA ALA A 109 -4.49 9.36 2.42
C ALA A 109 -5.12 10.70 2.84
N ARG A 110 -4.84 11.76 2.09
CA ARG A 110 -5.39 13.11 2.31
C ARG A 110 -6.86 13.19 1.89
N ILE A 111 -7.55 14.22 2.33
CA ILE A 111 -8.91 14.52 1.86
C ILE A 111 -8.86 14.72 0.34
N GLY A 112 -9.80 14.10 -0.38
CA GLY A 112 -9.88 14.07 -1.84
C GLY A 112 -9.16 12.90 -2.49
N THR A 113 -8.29 12.19 -1.77
CA THR A 113 -7.60 10.99 -2.27
C THR A 113 -8.57 9.85 -2.50
N GLN A 114 -8.39 9.12 -3.58
CA GLN A 114 -9.09 7.86 -3.82
C GLN A 114 -8.21 6.69 -3.38
N VAL A 115 -8.73 5.87 -2.48
CA VAL A 115 -8.09 4.65 -1.99
C VAL A 115 -9.00 3.47 -2.31
N GLY A 116 -8.65 2.69 -3.33
CA GLY A 116 -9.55 1.70 -3.91
C GLY A 116 -10.84 2.34 -4.43
N GLU A 117 -11.99 1.90 -3.92
CA GLU A 117 -13.31 2.47 -4.26
C GLU A 117 -13.73 3.63 -3.35
N LEU A 118 -12.95 3.92 -2.31
CA LEU A 118 -13.28 4.93 -1.29
C LEU A 118 -12.60 6.27 -1.60
N THR A 119 -13.39 7.34 -1.68
CA THR A 119 -12.87 8.72 -1.70
C THR A 119 -12.79 9.25 -0.27
N ILE A 120 -11.60 9.65 0.16
CA ILE A 120 -11.35 10.16 1.50
C ILE A 120 -11.96 11.56 1.63
N LYS A 121 -12.79 11.72 2.65
CA LYS A 121 -13.46 13.00 2.98
C LYS A 121 -13.22 13.32 4.45
N ALA A 122 -13.30 14.61 4.80
CA ALA A 122 -13.38 14.98 6.21
C ALA A 122 -14.60 14.29 6.82
N ALA A 123 -14.39 13.53 7.88
CA ALA A 123 -15.43 12.76 8.54
C ALA A 123 -15.47 13.07 10.03
N LYS A 124 -16.65 12.99 10.62
CA LYS A 124 -16.83 13.09 12.05
C LYS A 124 -17.20 11.73 12.61
N LEU A 125 -16.25 11.09 13.29
CA LEU A 125 -16.41 9.75 13.85
C LEU A 125 -16.73 9.88 15.35
N ARG A 126 -17.96 9.53 15.73
CA ARG A 126 -18.45 9.65 17.11
C ARG A 126 -18.09 10.98 17.78
N GLY A 127 -18.38 12.09 17.07
CA GLY A 127 -18.13 13.43 17.60
C GLY A 127 -16.72 14.02 17.38
N VAL A 128 -15.74 13.20 16.99
CA VAL A 128 -14.35 13.63 16.73
C VAL A 128 -14.09 13.74 15.23
N GLU A 129 -13.51 14.85 14.79
CA GLU A 129 -13.16 15.10 13.37
C GLU A 129 -11.92 14.30 12.96
N SER A 130 -11.97 13.74 11.74
CA SER A 130 -10.85 13.08 11.08
C SER A 130 -10.60 13.71 9.71
N ASN A 131 -9.39 14.22 9.50
CA ASN A 131 -9.00 14.98 8.30
C ASN A 131 -8.10 14.16 7.36
N GLY A 132 -8.41 12.89 7.20
CA GLY A 132 -7.68 11.94 6.37
C GLY A 132 -7.83 10.51 6.88
N MET A 133 -7.06 9.59 6.30
CA MET A 133 -7.06 8.18 6.68
C MET A 133 -5.63 7.63 6.66
N LEU A 134 -5.17 7.09 7.79
CA LEU A 134 -3.96 6.26 7.84
C LEU A 134 -4.27 4.89 7.23
N CYS A 135 -3.39 4.38 6.37
CA CYS A 135 -3.69 3.24 5.53
C CYS A 135 -2.90 1.98 5.93
N SER A 136 -3.55 0.84 5.77
CA SER A 136 -2.94 -0.49 5.76
C SER A 136 -2.39 -0.83 4.37
N ALA A 137 -1.58 -1.89 4.26
CA ALA A 137 -1.09 -2.39 2.98
C ALA A 137 -2.23 -2.83 2.05
N LYS A 138 -3.28 -3.43 2.62
CA LYS A 138 -4.46 -3.88 1.88
C LYS A 138 -5.25 -2.72 1.27
N GLU A 139 -5.48 -1.66 2.03
CA GLU A 139 -6.20 -0.48 1.53
C GLU A 139 -5.48 0.17 0.36
N LEU A 140 -4.14 0.15 0.36
CA LEU A 140 -3.31 0.65 -0.73
C LEU A 140 -3.16 -0.33 -1.90
N GLY A 141 -3.71 -1.55 -1.80
CA GLY A 141 -3.55 -2.59 -2.82
C GLY A 141 -2.11 -3.11 -2.97
N ILE A 142 -1.26 -2.94 -1.94
CA ILE A 142 0.15 -3.39 -1.94
C ILE A 142 0.25 -4.84 -1.50
N ASP A 143 -0.53 -5.23 -0.48
CA ASP A 143 -0.53 -6.58 0.09
C ASP A 143 -1.95 -6.93 0.60
N ALA A 144 -2.19 -8.20 0.92
CA ALA A 144 -3.42 -8.67 1.53
C ALA A 144 -3.52 -8.35 3.05
N ASP A 145 -2.45 -7.87 3.68
CA ASP A 145 -2.38 -7.59 5.11
C ASP A 145 -3.25 -6.38 5.50
N ALA A 146 -4.20 -6.64 6.39
CA ALA A 146 -5.10 -5.66 6.99
C ALA A 146 -5.03 -5.67 8.52
N SER A 147 -4.00 -6.28 9.11
CA SER A 147 -3.85 -6.43 10.57
C SER A 147 -3.61 -5.10 11.30
N GLY A 148 -3.12 -4.08 10.57
CA GLY A 148 -2.83 -2.76 11.10
C GLY A 148 -2.42 -1.78 10.01
N LEU A 149 -1.86 -0.64 10.42
CA LEU A 149 -1.26 0.32 9.51
C LEU A 149 0.00 -0.26 8.86
N LEU A 150 0.24 0.10 7.59
CA LEU A 150 1.51 -0.19 6.95
C LEU A 150 2.63 0.63 7.62
N GLU A 151 3.59 -0.06 8.24
CA GLU A 151 4.72 0.58 8.89
C GLU A 151 5.80 0.90 7.87
N LEU A 152 6.21 2.15 7.80
CA LEU A 152 7.29 2.62 6.95
C LEU A 152 8.57 2.86 7.76
N PRO A 153 9.75 2.89 7.13
CA PRO A 153 11.00 3.24 7.79
C PRO A 153 10.89 4.56 8.55
N ALA A 154 11.48 4.63 9.75
CA ALA A 154 11.39 5.80 10.62
C ALA A 154 12.02 7.06 10.02
N ASP A 155 12.92 6.90 9.07
CA ASP A 155 13.63 7.95 8.34
C ASP A 155 12.98 8.30 6.98
N ALA A 156 11.83 7.70 6.65
CA ALA A 156 11.12 8.01 5.42
C ALA A 156 10.75 9.50 5.37
N PRO A 157 10.98 10.18 4.23
CA PRO A 157 10.74 11.62 4.11
C PRO A 157 9.24 11.92 4.18
N LEU A 158 8.85 12.78 5.13
CA LEU A 158 7.44 13.13 5.35
C LEU A 158 6.91 14.02 4.21
N GLY A 159 5.66 13.80 3.84
CA GLY A 159 4.95 14.58 2.82
C GLY A 159 5.23 14.17 1.37
N THR A 160 6.04 13.12 1.17
CA THR A 160 6.34 12.56 -0.17
C THR A 160 5.38 11.44 -0.53
#